data_b68b200c166f8bb0e8ed25d712f53944
#
_entry.id   b68b200c166f8bb0e8ed25d712f53944
#
_cell.length_a   1.000
_cell.length_b   1.000
_cell.length_c   1.000
_cell.angle_alpha   90.00
_cell.angle_beta   90.00
_cell.angle_gamma   90.00
#
_symmetry.space_group_name_H-M   'P 1'
#
loop_
_entity.id
_entity.type
_entity.pdbx_description
1 polymer ?
#
loop_
_entity_poly.entity_id
_entity_poly.type
_entity_poly.pdbx_seq_one_letter_code
_entity_poly.pdbx_strand_id
1 'polypeptide(L)'
;MKALTWHGRRDVRVDSVPDPAIEQPTDAIIRVTSSGLCGSDLHLYEVLGPYLNEGDVLGHEPMGIVEEVGPEVTGIAPGDRVVVPFNISCGHCFMCEHGLQSQCETTQVRDEGMGASLFGYTRLYGQVPGGQAEFLRVPQAQYGPIKVPDGPPDDRFLFLSDVLPTAWQAVKYAHVPEGGSLAVIGLGPIGEMSCRIAQHLGTEHVIGLDLVPERLGRAAAHGVRTIDVSATEDVPAAVREMTSGRGPDAVIDAVGLEAHGAPGAKLAQTLGGVMPGPVARKVMEHAGIDRLSALRLAVEIVRRGGTVSLSGVYGGTADPLNMLQMFDKQLTLRMGQANVRRWTDDILPLLMDGDPLGVDGFATHHVPLTDAPQAYETFQKKEDGAFKVVFRP
;
A
#
# COMPACT_ATOMS: atom_id res chain seq x y z
N MET A 1 -1.93 13.79 23.31
CA MET A 1 -2.57 13.88 21.99
C MET A 1 -3.64 12.83 21.80
N LYS A 2 -4.56 13.03 20.85
CA LYS A 2 -5.48 11.98 20.38
C LYS A 2 -4.81 11.14 19.30
N ALA A 3 -5.00 9.81 19.36
CA ALA A 3 -4.47 8.87 18.36
C ALA A 3 -5.39 7.67 18.22
N LEU A 4 -5.43 7.09 17.02
CA LEU A 4 -6.11 5.82 16.78
C LEU A 4 -5.20 4.67 17.24
N THR A 5 -5.67 3.89 18.19
CA THR A 5 -4.94 2.80 18.82
C THR A 5 -5.60 1.45 18.57
N TRP A 6 -4.79 0.40 18.45
CA TRP A 6 -5.25 -0.97 18.30
C TRP A 6 -5.53 -1.62 19.66
N HIS A 7 -6.68 -2.29 19.84
CA HIS A 7 -7.09 -2.98 21.05
C HIS A 7 -7.44 -4.45 20.85
N GLY A 8 -7.42 -4.90 19.62
CA GLY A 8 -7.78 -6.25 19.28
C GLY A 8 -8.32 -6.38 17.87
N ARG A 9 -8.67 -7.61 17.49
CA ARG A 9 -9.28 -7.84 16.20
C ARG A 9 -10.59 -7.08 16.06
N ARG A 10 -10.67 -6.21 15.05
CA ARG A 10 -11.81 -5.31 14.78
C ARG A 10 -12.12 -4.33 15.93
N ASP A 11 -11.13 -4.03 16.72
CA ASP A 11 -11.25 -3.09 17.82
C ASP A 11 -10.11 -2.07 17.73
N VAL A 12 -10.43 -0.92 17.18
CA VAL A 12 -9.59 0.27 17.16
C VAL A 12 -10.33 1.42 17.83
N ARG A 13 -9.60 2.24 18.58
CA ARG A 13 -10.19 3.31 19.40
C ARG A 13 -9.39 4.58 19.28
N VAL A 14 -10.05 5.72 19.50
CA VAL A 14 -9.35 7.01 19.58
C VAL A 14 -9.09 7.31 21.05
N ASP A 15 -7.87 7.11 21.46
CA ASP A 15 -7.43 7.28 22.85
C ASP A 15 -6.61 8.56 23.05
N SER A 16 -6.47 8.94 24.31
CA SER A 16 -5.49 9.95 24.73
C SER A 16 -4.20 9.26 25.08
N VAL A 17 -3.16 9.53 24.29
CA VAL A 17 -1.81 9.00 24.49
C VAL A 17 -0.82 10.14 24.78
N PRO A 18 0.36 9.88 25.35
CA PRO A 18 1.40 10.91 25.50
C PRO A 18 1.75 11.59 24.18
N ASP A 19 2.06 12.87 24.22
CA ASP A 19 2.59 13.57 23.05
C ASP A 19 3.98 13.02 22.70
N PRO A 20 4.33 12.90 21.42
CA PRO A 20 5.66 12.47 21.02
C PRO A 20 6.71 13.57 21.35
N ALA A 21 7.95 13.15 21.56
CA ALA A 21 9.08 14.02 21.79
C ALA A 21 10.27 13.62 20.92
N ILE A 22 11.23 14.53 20.72
CA ILE A 22 12.52 14.22 20.09
C ILE A 22 13.29 13.22 20.97
N GLU A 23 13.59 12.05 20.43
CA GLU A 23 14.35 10.99 21.12
C GLU A 23 15.77 10.87 20.57
N GLN A 24 15.95 11.15 19.27
CA GLN A 24 17.23 11.10 18.58
C GLN A 24 17.52 12.44 17.89
N PRO A 25 18.80 12.79 17.69
CA PRO A 25 19.16 14.04 17.01
C PRO A 25 18.60 14.17 15.57
N THR A 26 18.24 13.07 14.96
CA THR A 26 17.68 12.98 13.59
C THR A 26 16.16 12.94 13.55
N ASP A 27 15.47 13.10 14.67
CA ASP A 27 14.01 13.08 14.74
C ASP A 27 13.39 14.44 14.39
N ALA A 28 12.15 14.41 13.91
CA ALA A 28 11.28 15.57 13.87
C ALA A 28 9.92 15.24 14.49
N ILE A 29 9.22 16.27 15.00
CA ILE A 29 7.83 16.19 15.41
C ILE A 29 6.98 16.89 14.35
N ILE A 30 5.96 16.20 13.88
CA ILE A 30 5.02 16.70 12.86
C ILE A 30 3.63 16.76 13.47
N ARG A 31 2.99 17.93 13.38
CA ARG A 31 1.56 18.05 13.62
C ARG A 31 0.83 17.57 12.38
N VAL A 32 0.13 16.45 12.50
CA VAL A 32 -0.56 15.81 11.39
C VAL A 32 -1.76 16.64 10.97
N THR A 33 -1.89 16.92 9.69
CA THR A 33 -3.05 17.61 9.11
C THR A 33 -3.96 16.66 8.36
N SER A 34 -3.41 15.56 7.87
CA SER A 34 -4.13 14.51 7.16
C SER A 34 -3.42 13.17 7.30
N SER A 35 -4.20 12.10 7.39
CA SER A 35 -3.70 10.72 7.37
C SER A 35 -4.62 9.82 6.57
N GLY A 36 -4.07 9.00 5.67
CA GLY A 36 -4.83 8.06 4.86
C GLY A 36 -5.17 6.77 5.60
N LEU A 37 -6.29 6.14 5.22
CA LEU A 37 -6.59 4.75 5.52
C LEU A 37 -6.25 3.88 4.32
N CYS A 38 -5.38 2.90 4.54
CA CYS A 38 -4.89 1.96 3.52
C CYS A 38 -5.54 0.57 3.65
N GLY A 39 -5.55 -0.19 2.56
CA GLY A 39 -5.94 -1.61 2.59
C GLY A 39 -5.05 -2.43 3.53
N SER A 40 -3.77 -2.08 3.67
CA SER A 40 -2.85 -2.77 4.60
C SER A 40 -3.19 -2.53 6.08
N ASP A 41 -3.85 -1.42 6.44
CA ASP A 41 -4.38 -1.21 7.80
C ASP A 41 -5.46 -2.24 8.15
N LEU A 42 -6.20 -2.74 7.15
CA LEU A 42 -7.18 -3.80 7.36
C LEU A 42 -6.54 -5.14 7.72
N HIS A 43 -5.28 -5.37 7.32
CA HIS A 43 -4.54 -6.54 7.79
C HIS A 43 -4.25 -6.47 9.30
N LEU A 44 -3.97 -5.27 9.82
CA LEU A 44 -3.80 -5.03 11.26
C LEU A 44 -5.13 -5.20 12.00
N TYR A 45 -6.19 -4.69 11.41
CA TYR A 45 -7.55 -4.77 11.94
C TYR A 45 -8.10 -6.20 12.01
N GLU A 46 -7.74 -7.08 11.04
CA GLU A 46 -8.33 -8.42 10.92
C GLU A 46 -7.41 -9.57 11.31
N VAL A 47 -6.14 -9.55 10.89
CA VAL A 47 -5.33 -10.78 10.88
C VAL A 47 -3.96 -10.65 11.56
N LEU A 48 -3.33 -9.49 11.59
CA LEU A 48 -1.97 -9.33 12.11
C LEU A 48 -1.90 -9.05 13.63
N GLY A 49 -3.03 -9.17 14.33
CA GLY A 49 -3.11 -9.01 15.79
C GLY A 49 -2.01 -9.72 16.60
N PRO A 50 -1.56 -10.96 16.25
CA PRO A 50 -0.46 -11.62 16.96
C PRO A 50 0.89 -10.88 16.93
N TYR A 51 1.02 -9.86 16.10
CA TYR A 51 2.21 -9.01 15.94
C TYR A 51 2.02 -7.59 16.43
N LEU A 52 0.88 -7.30 17.08
CA LEU A 52 0.53 -6.00 17.66
C LEU A 52 0.39 -6.09 19.18
N ASN A 53 0.57 -4.97 19.85
CA ASN A 53 0.26 -4.79 21.26
C ASN A 53 -0.96 -3.86 21.43
N GLU A 54 -1.72 -4.06 22.48
CA GLU A 54 -2.78 -3.13 22.85
C GLU A 54 -2.20 -1.73 23.10
N GLY A 55 -2.80 -0.73 22.46
CA GLY A 55 -2.33 0.66 22.51
C GLY A 55 -1.37 1.06 21.38
N ASP A 56 -0.99 0.16 20.48
CA ASP A 56 -0.19 0.52 19.30
C ASP A 56 -0.91 1.57 18.44
N VAL A 57 -0.24 2.69 18.15
CA VAL A 57 -0.78 3.77 17.32
C VAL A 57 -0.66 3.41 15.85
N LEU A 58 -1.77 3.43 15.13
CA LEU A 58 -1.88 3.02 13.72
C LEU A 58 -1.61 4.18 12.74
N GLY A 59 -1.54 3.83 11.46
CA GLY A 59 -1.49 4.76 10.32
C GLY A 59 -0.09 5.01 9.77
N HIS A 60 0.05 4.79 8.46
CA HIS A 60 1.34 4.89 7.78
C HIS A 60 1.30 5.86 6.57
N GLU A 61 0.19 6.55 6.37
CA GLU A 61 0.05 7.54 5.29
C GLU A 61 -0.16 8.97 5.84
N PRO A 62 0.76 9.55 6.64
CA PRO A 62 0.58 10.88 7.20
C PRO A 62 1.20 11.99 6.35
N MET A 63 0.61 13.19 6.48
CA MET A 63 1.24 14.45 6.16
C MET A 63 0.89 15.52 7.18
N GLY A 64 1.67 16.57 7.25
CA GLY A 64 1.45 17.64 8.22
C GLY A 64 2.46 18.76 8.17
N ILE A 65 2.53 19.50 9.27
CA ILE A 65 3.43 20.64 9.45
C ILE A 65 4.51 20.26 10.47
N VAL A 66 5.75 20.54 10.16
CA VAL A 66 6.88 20.36 11.08
C VAL A 66 6.73 21.31 12.27
N GLU A 67 6.70 20.78 13.48
CA GLU A 67 6.65 21.57 14.71
C GLU A 67 8.02 21.72 15.38
N GLU A 68 8.81 20.63 15.38
CA GLU A 68 10.13 20.59 16.00
C GLU A 68 11.06 19.69 15.21
N VAL A 69 12.35 20.01 15.22
CA VAL A 69 13.40 19.19 14.59
C VAL A 69 14.58 18.99 15.54
N GLY A 70 15.16 17.80 15.51
CA GLY A 70 16.40 17.50 16.20
C GLY A 70 17.60 18.23 15.54
N PRO A 71 18.72 18.36 16.26
CA PRO A 71 19.86 19.17 15.81
C PRO A 71 20.59 18.65 14.57
N GLU A 72 20.39 17.39 14.19
CA GLU A 72 20.99 16.80 13.00
C GLU A 72 20.02 16.77 11.80
N VAL A 73 18.78 17.25 11.96
CA VAL A 73 17.83 17.33 10.87
C VAL A 73 18.18 18.49 9.94
N THR A 74 18.30 18.19 8.66
CA THR A 74 18.55 19.15 7.59
C THR A 74 17.46 19.03 6.52
N GLY A 75 17.26 20.10 5.75
CA GLY A 75 16.32 20.09 4.62
C GLY A 75 14.86 20.42 4.97
N ILE A 76 14.48 20.30 6.25
CA ILE A 76 13.18 20.74 6.77
C ILE A 76 13.37 21.57 8.05
N ALA A 77 12.39 22.43 8.34
CA ALA A 77 12.36 23.31 9.50
C ALA A 77 10.94 23.46 10.05
N PRO A 78 10.77 23.91 11.31
CA PRO A 78 9.45 24.23 11.84
C PRO A 78 8.67 25.17 10.90
N GLY A 79 7.40 24.83 10.66
CA GLY A 79 6.51 25.49 9.71
C GLY A 79 6.49 24.88 8.31
N ASP A 80 7.45 24.03 7.94
CA ASP A 80 7.45 23.35 6.64
C ASP A 80 6.30 22.34 6.56
N ARG A 81 5.64 22.30 5.41
CA ARG A 81 4.61 21.33 5.07
C ARG A 81 5.26 20.10 4.42
N VAL A 82 5.01 18.92 4.98
CA VAL A 82 5.69 17.68 4.57
C VAL A 82 4.74 16.51 4.46
N VAL A 83 5.01 15.62 3.50
CA VAL A 83 4.46 14.26 3.44
C VAL A 83 5.48 13.30 4.01
N VAL A 84 5.05 12.36 4.84
CA VAL A 84 5.94 11.37 5.47
C VAL A 84 5.76 10.02 4.78
N PRO A 85 6.81 9.49 4.10
CA PRO A 85 6.80 8.14 3.55
C PRO A 85 6.49 7.07 4.59
N PHE A 86 5.73 6.04 4.22
CA PHE A 86 5.37 4.97 5.14
C PHE A 86 6.57 4.19 5.67
N ASN A 87 7.67 4.12 4.93
CA ASN A 87 8.92 3.48 5.35
C ASN A 87 9.95 4.50 5.85
N ILE A 88 10.67 4.12 6.90
CA ILE A 88 11.68 4.96 7.54
C ILE A 88 13.04 4.65 6.93
N SER A 89 13.72 5.66 6.39
CA SER A 89 15.00 5.47 5.69
C SER A 89 15.99 6.59 5.96
N CYS A 90 17.28 6.25 6.01
CA CYS A 90 18.35 7.19 6.40
C CYS A 90 18.94 8.01 5.25
N GLY A 91 18.80 7.54 4.01
CA GLY A 91 19.32 8.22 2.82
C GLY A 91 20.79 7.97 2.47
N HIS A 92 21.59 7.37 3.36
CA HIS A 92 23.05 7.28 3.20
C HIS A 92 23.64 5.86 3.36
N CYS A 93 22.82 4.84 3.68
CA CYS A 93 23.32 3.46 3.68
C CYS A 93 23.33 2.89 2.26
N PHE A 94 24.03 1.76 2.07
CA PHE A 94 24.15 1.10 0.78
C PHE A 94 22.79 0.91 0.07
N MET A 95 21.79 0.43 0.79
CA MET A 95 20.46 0.20 0.21
C MET A 95 19.80 1.53 -0.20
N CYS A 96 19.86 2.57 0.61
CA CYS A 96 19.28 3.88 0.27
C CYS A 96 19.95 4.51 -0.95
N GLU A 97 21.29 4.46 -1.04
CA GLU A 97 22.06 4.97 -2.18
C GLU A 97 21.74 4.22 -3.49
N HIS A 98 21.31 2.96 -3.39
CA HIS A 98 20.88 2.15 -4.54
C HIS A 98 19.38 2.25 -4.84
N GLY A 99 18.65 3.20 -4.20
CA GLY A 99 17.22 3.41 -4.43
C GLY A 99 16.35 2.29 -3.84
N LEU A 100 16.82 1.61 -2.80
CA LEU A 100 16.13 0.52 -2.11
C LEU A 100 15.80 0.92 -0.67
N GLN A 101 15.13 2.06 -0.49
CA GLN A 101 14.81 2.64 0.82
C GLN A 101 14.00 1.71 1.72
N SER A 102 13.13 0.88 1.14
CA SER A 102 12.37 -0.14 1.87
C SER A 102 13.26 -1.25 2.47
N GLN A 103 14.56 -1.24 2.16
CA GLN A 103 15.57 -2.15 2.69
C GLN A 103 16.66 -1.38 3.47
N CYS A 104 16.37 -0.18 3.97
CA CYS A 104 17.32 0.65 4.68
C CYS A 104 18.04 -0.12 5.80
N GLU A 105 19.37 -0.19 5.75
CA GLU A 105 20.16 -0.95 6.71
C GLU A 105 20.19 -0.32 8.11
N THR A 106 19.99 1.00 8.20
CA THR A 106 19.93 1.74 9.47
C THR A 106 18.69 1.43 10.27
N THR A 107 17.54 1.27 9.58
CA THR A 107 16.23 1.04 10.20
C THR A 107 15.72 -0.40 10.01
N GLN A 108 16.58 -1.27 9.50
CA GLN A 108 16.25 -2.68 9.26
C GLN A 108 15.91 -3.42 10.55
N VAL A 109 14.79 -4.15 10.55
CA VAL A 109 14.36 -4.98 11.67
C VAL A 109 14.97 -6.39 11.53
N ARG A 110 16.26 -6.48 11.84
CA ARG A 110 17.10 -7.67 11.59
C ARG A 110 16.64 -8.89 12.37
N ASP A 111 16.19 -8.71 13.62
CA ASP A 111 15.77 -9.79 14.50
C ASP A 111 14.51 -10.51 14.00
N GLU A 112 13.69 -9.81 13.21
CA GLU A 112 12.50 -10.36 12.56
C GLU A 112 12.77 -10.75 11.09
N GLY A 113 13.98 -10.51 10.56
CA GLY A 113 14.36 -10.81 9.17
C GLY A 113 13.69 -9.91 8.14
N MET A 114 13.23 -8.71 8.56
CA MET A 114 12.47 -7.78 7.71
C MET A 114 13.33 -6.62 7.21
N GLY A 115 12.79 -5.83 6.28
CA GLY A 115 13.41 -4.63 5.74
C GLY A 115 13.36 -3.44 6.70
N ALA A 116 13.26 -2.23 6.14
CA ALA A 116 13.17 -0.99 6.89
C ALA A 116 11.95 -0.95 7.81
N SER A 117 12.06 -0.25 8.94
CA SER A 117 10.94 0.02 9.84
C SER A 117 9.84 0.81 9.14
N LEU A 118 8.58 0.57 9.57
CA LEU A 118 7.38 1.22 9.05
C LEU A 118 6.67 1.97 10.18
N PHE A 119 6.01 3.07 9.82
CA PHE A 119 5.09 3.76 10.73
C PHE A 119 3.79 2.97 10.91
N GLY A 120 3.22 3.00 12.10
CA GLY A 120 1.88 2.49 12.39
C GLY A 120 1.65 1.05 11.98
N TYR A 121 2.69 0.21 12.05
CA TYR A 121 2.64 -1.17 11.64
C TYR A 121 3.10 -2.12 12.76
N THR A 122 3.23 -3.40 12.47
CA THR A 122 3.52 -4.43 13.47
C THR A 122 4.98 -4.40 13.96
N ARG A 123 5.29 -5.14 15.06
CA ARG A 123 6.67 -5.34 15.53
C ARG A 123 7.59 -5.99 14.49
N LEU A 124 7.05 -6.71 13.50
CA LEU A 124 7.84 -7.23 12.38
C LEU A 124 8.57 -6.10 11.63
N TYR A 125 8.01 -4.89 11.67
CA TYR A 125 8.56 -3.70 11.05
C TYR A 125 8.88 -2.60 12.07
N GLY A 126 9.30 -2.98 13.30
CA GLY A 126 9.86 -2.10 14.30
C GLY A 126 8.86 -1.44 15.23
N GLN A 127 7.55 -1.64 15.03
CA GLN A 127 6.47 -1.15 15.93
C GLN A 127 6.58 0.37 16.21
N VAL A 128 6.96 1.15 15.20
CA VAL A 128 7.05 2.62 15.32
C VAL A 128 5.64 3.21 15.31
N PRO A 129 5.29 4.11 16.26
CA PRO A 129 3.98 4.75 16.30
C PRO A 129 3.60 5.39 14.96
N GLY A 130 2.33 5.29 14.60
CA GLY A 130 1.79 5.77 13.33
C GLY A 130 1.24 7.19 13.36
N GLY A 131 0.79 7.65 12.20
CA GLY A 131 0.30 9.01 11.98
C GLY A 131 -1.23 9.15 11.88
N GLN A 132 -2.02 8.14 12.28
CA GLN A 132 -3.45 8.36 12.57
C GLN A 132 -3.59 8.96 13.98
N ALA A 133 -3.00 10.14 14.16
CA ALA A 133 -2.83 10.85 15.43
C ALA A 133 -2.69 12.36 15.18
N GLU A 134 -2.83 13.18 16.22
CA GLU A 134 -2.63 14.63 16.13
C GLU A 134 -1.15 15.01 15.87
N PHE A 135 -0.21 14.22 16.41
CA PHE A 135 1.23 14.43 16.24
C PHE A 135 1.94 13.12 15.93
N LEU A 136 3.06 13.21 15.22
CA LEU A 136 3.91 12.08 14.84
C LEU A 136 5.37 12.41 15.08
N ARG A 137 6.11 11.52 15.78
CA ARG A 137 7.57 11.53 15.76
C ARG A 137 8.09 10.83 14.51
N VAL A 138 8.94 11.48 13.77
CA VAL A 138 9.53 10.99 12.52
C VAL A 138 11.02 10.74 12.71
N PRO A 139 11.46 9.49 12.87
CA PRO A 139 12.88 9.14 12.85
C PRO A 139 13.50 9.36 11.47
N GLN A 140 14.81 9.63 11.43
CA GLN A 140 15.58 9.88 10.20
C GLN A 140 14.97 11.02 9.34
N ALA A 141 14.51 12.08 10.01
CA ALA A 141 13.78 13.19 9.39
C ALA A 141 14.68 14.07 8.47
N GLN A 142 16.00 13.93 8.52
CA GLN A 142 16.93 14.56 7.58
C GLN A 142 16.75 14.01 6.14
N TYR A 143 16.07 12.88 5.94
CA TYR A 143 15.90 12.28 4.63
C TYR A 143 14.44 11.91 4.30
N GLY A 144 13.73 11.28 5.24
CA GLY A 144 12.40 10.70 4.99
C GLY A 144 11.36 11.70 4.45
N PRO A 145 11.04 12.78 5.19
CA PRO A 145 9.98 13.71 4.83
C PRO A 145 10.18 14.36 3.46
N ILE A 146 9.07 14.51 2.73
CA ILE A 146 9.01 15.16 1.41
C ILE A 146 8.37 16.52 1.61
N LYS A 147 9.17 17.59 1.44
CA LYS A 147 8.65 18.95 1.51
C LYS A 147 7.75 19.23 0.31
N VAL A 148 6.58 19.77 0.57
CA VAL A 148 5.58 20.14 -0.45
C VAL A 148 5.20 21.60 -0.31
N PRO A 149 4.77 22.27 -1.40
CA PRO A 149 4.43 23.69 -1.35
C PRO A 149 3.14 23.96 -0.58
N ASP A 150 3.00 25.18 -0.15
CA ASP A 150 1.73 25.73 0.32
C ASP A 150 0.76 25.96 -0.86
N GLY A 151 -0.53 26.01 -0.54
CA GLY A 151 -1.59 26.39 -1.49
C GLY A 151 -2.52 25.24 -1.86
N PRO A 152 -2.09 24.16 -2.58
CA PRO A 152 -2.97 23.05 -2.88
C PRO A 152 -3.43 22.31 -1.61
N PRO A 153 -4.64 21.72 -1.60
CA PRO A 153 -5.12 20.94 -0.46
C PRO A 153 -4.21 19.75 -0.16
N ASP A 154 -4.28 19.22 1.07
CA ASP A 154 -3.48 18.06 1.50
C ASP A 154 -3.64 16.85 0.59
N ASP A 155 -4.86 16.59 0.12
CA ASP A 155 -5.18 15.47 -0.75
C ASP A 155 -4.31 15.43 -2.03
N ARG A 156 -3.86 16.59 -2.53
CA ARG A 156 -2.97 16.68 -3.67
C ARG A 156 -1.64 15.96 -3.41
N PHE A 157 -1.14 15.96 -2.19
CA PHE A 157 0.19 15.46 -1.84
C PHE A 157 0.16 14.24 -0.92
N LEU A 158 -0.88 14.07 -0.10
CA LEU A 158 -0.98 13.01 0.91
C LEU A 158 -0.59 11.63 0.36
N PHE A 159 -1.03 11.32 -0.86
CA PHE A 159 -0.83 10.00 -1.46
C PHE A 159 0.62 9.74 -1.92
N LEU A 160 1.52 10.74 -1.83
CA LEU A 160 2.98 10.51 -1.93
C LEU A 160 3.53 9.71 -0.76
N SER A 161 2.79 9.61 0.35
CA SER A 161 3.21 8.79 1.49
C SER A 161 3.28 7.30 1.16
N ASP A 162 2.36 6.80 0.30
CA ASP A 162 2.24 5.38 -0.06
C ASP A 162 1.65 5.16 -1.46
N VAL A 163 0.38 5.52 -1.69
CA VAL A 163 -0.42 5.09 -2.87
C VAL A 163 0.28 5.38 -4.19
N LEU A 164 0.73 6.62 -4.38
CA LEU A 164 1.37 7.04 -5.63
C LEU A 164 2.69 6.32 -5.89
N PRO A 165 3.67 6.31 -4.96
CA PRO A 165 4.92 5.60 -5.20
C PRO A 165 4.75 4.08 -5.27
N THR A 166 3.79 3.50 -4.57
CA THR A 166 3.48 2.06 -4.63
C THR A 166 2.93 1.69 -6.00
N ALA A 167 1.95 2.43 -6.50
CA ALA A 167 1.41 2.22 -7.83
C ALA A 167 2.43 2.53 -8.94
N TRP A 168 3.24 3.60 -8.76
CA TRP A 168 4.32 3.94 -9.68
C TRP A 168 5.35 2.82 -9.79
N GLN A 169 5.82 2.33 -8.64
CA GLN A 169 6.75 1.20 -8.61
C GLN A 169 6.16 -0.04 -9.27
N ALA A 170 4.89 -0.36 -9.01
CA ALA A 170 4.22 -1.50 -9.63
C ALA A 170 4.25 -1.41 -11.16
N VAL A 171 3.95 -0.25 -11.74
CA VAL A 171 3.99 -0.01 -13.19
C VAL A 171 5.42 -0.06 -13.72
N LYS A 172 6.39 0.58 -13.05
CA LYS A 172 7.81 0.52 -13.44
C LYS A 172 8.36 -0.90 -13.38
N TYR A 173 7.95 -1.71 -12.41
CA TYR A 173 8.35 -3.11 -12.28
C TYR A 173 7.68 -4.01 -13.31
N ALA A 174 6.53 -3.64 -13.84
CA ALA A 174 5.83 -4.36 -14.90
C ALA A 174 6.59 -4.31 -16.23
N HIS A 175 7.44 -3.30 -16.47
CA HIS A 175 8.23 -3.15 -17.69
C HIS A 175 7.40 -3.30 -18.98
N VAL A 176 6.23 -2.65 -19.03
CA VAL A 176 5.39 -2.68 -20.23
C VAL A 176 6.13 -1.98 -21.38
N PRO A 177 6.29 -2.62 -22.56
CA PRO A 177 6.89 -1.96 -23.70
C PRO A 177 5.99 -0.83 -24.23
N GLU A 178 6.59 0.09 -25.00
CA GLU A 178 5.84 1.15 -25.68
C GLU A 178 4.75 0.53 -26.58
N GLY A 179 3.51 1.07 -26.52
CA GLY A 179 2.35 0.52 -27.22
C GLY A 179 1.88 -0.84 -26.69
N GLY A 180 2.42 -1.28 -25.55
CA GLY A 180 2.12 -2.59 -24.96
C GLY A 180 0.82 -2.63 -24.17
N SER A 181 0.58 -3.79 -23.54
CA SER A 181 -0.63 -4.11 -22.79
C SER A 181 -0.34 -4.48 -21.35
N LEU A 182 -1.17 -3.98 -20.44
CA LEU A 182 -1.11 -4.22 -19.01
C LEU A 182 -2.46 -4.73 -18.51
N ALA A 183 -2.44 -5.80 -17.72
CA ALA A 183 -3.59 -6.16 -16.89
C ALA A 183 -3.31 -5.84 -15.42
N VAL A 184 -4.30 -5.31 -14.70
CA VAL A 184 -4.22 -5.01 -13.27
C VAL A 184 -5.30 -5.81 -12.56
N ILE A 185 -4.89 -6.71 -11.67
CA ILE A 185 -5.80 -7.51 -10.84
C ILE A 185 -5.98 -6.80 -9.50
N GLY A 186 -7.25 -6.50 -9.17
CA GLY A 186 -7.61 -5.67 -8.02
C GLY A 186 -7.59 -4.18 -8.34
N LEU A 187 -8.77 -3.57 -8.36
CA LEU A 187 -8.97 -2.15 -8.65
C LEU A 187 -9.27 -1.33 -7.38
N GLY A 188 -8.64 -1.72 -6.27
CA GLY A 188 -8.54 -0.86 -5.09
C GLY A 188 -7.64 0.37 -5.35
N PRO A 189 -7.34 1.19 -4.33
CA PRO A 189 -6.57 2.43 -4.52
C PRO A 189 -5.26 2.24 -5.28
N ILE A 190 -4.49 1.19 -4.97
CA ILE A 190 -3.22 0.89 -5.67
C ILE A 190 -3.47 0.48 -7.12
N GLY A 191 -4.44 -0.42 -7.36
CA GLY A 191 -4.69 -0.93 -8.71
C GLY A 191 -5.27 0.13 -9.63
N GLU A 192 -6.24 0.93 -9.16
CA GLU A 192 -6.78 2.03 -9.96
C GLU A 192 -5.71 3.09 -10.27
N MET A 193 -4.89 3.47 -9.28
CA MET A 193 -3.80 4.40 -9.50
C MET A 193 -2.74 3.81 -10.46
N SER A 194 -2.46 2.51 -10.39
CA SER A 194 -1.59 1.83 -11.35
C SER A 194 -2.12 1.90 -12.79
N CYS A 195 -3.44 1.77 -12.98
CA CYS A 195 -4.06 1.95 -14.29
C CYS A 195 -3.84 3.38 -14.84
N ARG A 196 -4.10 4.40 -14.01
CA ARG A 196 -3.92 5.81 -14.39
C ARG A 196 -2.46 6.14 -14.72
N ILE A 197 -1.52 5.68 -13.89
CA ILE A 197 -0.08 5.85 -14.11
C ILE A 197 0.36 5.14 -15.39
N ALA A 198 -0.10 3.92 -15.64
CA ALA A 198 0.23 3.18 -16.85
C ALA A 198 -0.23 3.92 -18.11
N GLN A 199 -1.45 4.46 -18.13
CA GLN A 199 -1.96 5.29 -19.22
C GLN A 199 -1.13 6.56 -19.39
N HIS A 200 -0.82 7.26 -18.29
CA HIS A 200 0.03 8.45 -18.30
C HIS A 200 1.42 8.17 -18.89
N LEU A 201 1.98 6.99 -18.61
CA LEU A 201 3.29 6.56 -19.14
C LEU A 201 3.22 5.95 -20.55
N GLY A 202 2.05 6.00 -21.23
CA GLY A 202 1.90 5.60 -22.62
C GLY A 202 1.58 4.11 -22.84
N THR A 203 1.13 3.38 -21.83
CA THR A 203 0.57 2.03 -22.04
C THR A 203 -0.72 2.13 -22.85
N GLU A 204 -0.77 1.48 -24.02
CA GLU A 204 -1.90 1.64 -24.94
C GLU A 204 -3.14 0.86 -24.49
N HIS A 205 -2.94 -0.34 -23.95
CA HIS A 205 -4.03 -1.23 -23.56
C HIS A 205 -3.96 -1.57 -22.07
N VAL A 206 -4.80 -0.89 -21.27
CA VAL A 206 -4.93 -1.17 -19.84
C VAL A 206 -6.24 -1.92 -19.56
N ILE A 207 -6.14 -3.08 -18.92
CA ILE A 207 -7.24 -3.97 -18.58
C ILE A 207 -7.29 -4.08 -17.05
N GLY A 208 -8.43 -3.74 -16.45
CA GLY A 208 -8.64 -3.85 -15.01
C GLY A 208 -9.55 -5.03 -14.66
N LEU A 209 -9.18 -5.82 -13.67
CA LEU A 209 -9.95 -6.97 -13.19
C LEU A 209 -10.30 -6.78 -11.72
N ASP A 210 -11.58 -6.86 -11.38
CA ASP A 210 -12.05 -6.80 -9.98
C ASP A 210 -13.35 -7.61 -9.83
N LEU A 211 -13.80 -7.76 -8.57
CA LEU A 211 -15.08 -8.38 -8.19
C LEU A 211 -16.14 -7.35 -7.80
N VAL A 212 -15.72 -6.08 -7.57
CA VAL A 212 -16.56 -5.01 -7.02
C VAL A 212 -17.05 -4.10 -8.14
N PRO A 213 -18.35 -4.06 -8.43
CA PRO A 213 -18.92 -3.28 -9.55
C PRO A 213 -18.57 -1.79 -9.50
N GLU A 214 -18.57 -1.19 -8.31
CA GLU A 214 -18.25 0.23 -8.13
C GLU A 214 -16.79 0.54 -8.53
N ARG A 215 -15.85 -0.36 -8.20
CA ARG A 215 -14.42 -0.24 -8.59
C ARG A 215 -14.25 -0.41 -10.11
N LEU A 216 -14.95 -1.37 -10.70
CA LEU A 216 -14.97 -1.55 -12.15
C LEU A 216 -15.51 -0.31 -12.86
N GLY A 217 -16.64 0.25 -12.38
CA GLY A 217 -17.23 1.47 -12.92
C GLY A 217 -16.30 2.68 -12.80
N ARG A 218 -15.61 2.82 -11.65
CA ARG A 218 -14.65 3.89 -11.42
C ARG A 218 -13.45 3.81 -12.38
N ALA A 219 -12.85 2.64 -12.55
CA ALA A 219 -11.76 2.43 -13.49
C ALA A 219 -12.20 2.66 -14.95
N ALA A 220 -13.40 2.18 -15.32
CA ALA A 220 -13.96 2.39 -16.65
C ALA A 220 -14.18 3.88 -16.98
N ALA A 221 -14.57 4.70 -16.00
CA ALA A 221 -14.70 6.16 -16.16
C ALA A 221 -13.36 6.85 -16.49
N HIS A 222 -12.22 6.22 -16.18
CA HIS A 222 -10.89 6.64 -16.56
C HIS A 222 -10.34 5.93 -17.82
N GLY A 223 -11.23 5.30 -18.64
CA GLY A 223 -10.82 4.69 -19.90
C GLY A 223 -10.19 3.31 -19.80
N VAL A 224 -10.20 2.69 -18.61
CA VAL A 224 -9.72 1.32 -18.41
C VAL A 224 -10.77 0.33 -18.95
N ARG A 225 -10.34 -0.66 -19.72
CA ARG A 225 -11.22 -1.78 -20.09
C ARG A 225 -11.34 -2.73 -18.92
N THR A 226 -12.55 -3.00 -18.44
CA THR A 226 -12.76 -3.75 -17.21
C THR A 226 -13.34 -5.14 -17.45
N ILE A 227 -12.98 -6.09 -16.59
CA ILE A 227 -13.53 -7.45 -16.52
C ILE A 227 -14.02 -7.69 -15.09
N ASP A 228 -15.32 -8.01 -14.97
CA ASP A 228 -15.88 -8.52 -13.73
C ASP A 228 -15.53 -10.01 -13.60
N VAL A 229 -14.61 -10.30 -12.67
CA VAL A 229 -14.12 -11.68 -12.45
C VAL A 229 -15.23 -12.59 -11.91
N SER A 230 -16.24 -12.03 -11.23
CA SER A 230 -17.37 -12.80 -10.66
C SER A 230 -18.41 -13.19 -11.69
N ALA A 231 -18.54 -12.39 -12.77
CA ALA A 231 -19.54 -12.58 -13.82
C ALA A 231 -18.96 -13.23 -15.08
N THR A 232 -17.63 -13.37 -15.19
CA THR A 232 -16.95 -13.91 -16.38
C THR A 232 -16.59 -15.37 -16.16
N GLU A 233 -17.13 -16.27 -16.98
CA GLU A 233 -16.92 -17.72 -16.86
C GLU A 233 -15.46 -18.14 -17.12
N ASP A 234 -14.83 -17.56 -18.15
CA ASP A 234 -13.41 -17.81 -18.50
C ASP A 234 -12.65 -16.48 -18.59
N VAL A 235 -12.17 -16.00 -17.45
CA VAL A 235 -11.39 -14.75 -17.34
C VAL A 235 -10.12 -14.80 -18.18
N PRO A 236 -9.31 -15.88 -18.19
CA PRO A 236 -8.16 -16.01 -19.07
C PRO A 236 -8.49 -15.89 -20.56
N ALA A 237 -9.60 -16.47 -21.01
CA ALA A 237 -10.03 -16.34 -22.41
C ALA A 237 -10.43 -14.90 -22.74
N ALA A 238 -11.18 -14.23 -21.87
CA ALA A 238 -11.58 -12.84 -22.05
C ALA A 238 -10.36 -11.89 -22.14
N VAL A 239 -9.35 -12.09 -21.27
CA VAL A 239 -8.11 -11.31 -21.32
C VAL A 239 -7.34 -11.58 -22.61
N ARG A 240 -7.25 -12.83 -23.06
CA ARG A 240 -6.60 -13.18 -24.34
C ARG A 240 -7.30 -12.54 -25.53
N GLU A 241 -8.62 -12.52 -25.56
CA GLU A 241 -9.38 -11.85 -26.62
C GLU A 241 -9.03 -10.36 -26.72
N MET A 242 -8.89 -9.67 -25.58
CA MET A 242 -8.49 -8.26 -25.52
C MET A 242 -7.02 -8.01 -25.90
N THR A 243 -6.18 -9.06 -25.98
CA THR A 243 -4.73 -8.99 -26.19
C THR A 243 -4.26 -9.81 -27.39
N SER A 244 -5.04 -9.85 -28.45
CA SER A 244 -4.74 -10.55 -29.70
C SER A 244 -4.39 -12.04 -29.50
N GLY A 245 -5.01 -12.70 -28.55
CA GLY A 245 -4.87 -14.12 -28.24
C GLY A 245 -3.64 -14.50 -27.41
N ARG A 246 -2.74 -13.56 -27.10
CA ARG A 246 -1.46 -13.87 -26.44
C ARG A 246 -1.46 -13.69 -24.92
N GLY A 247 -2.32 -12.84 -24.38
CA GLY A 247 -2.25 -12.30 -23.04
C GLY A 247 -1.49 -10.97 -22.98
N PRO A 248 -1.62 -10.20 -21.90
CA PRO A 248 -0.95 -8.91 -21.74
C PRO A 248 0.57 -9.05 -21.57
N ASP A 249 1.32 -8.01 -21.95
CA ASP A 249 2.77 -7.95 -21.81
C ASP A 249 3.20 -8.03 -20.35
N ALA A 250 2.40 -7.44 -19.47
CA ALA A 250 2.61 -7.53 -18.04
C ALA A 250 1.29 -7.62 -17.27
N VAL A 251 1.39 -8.11 -16.03
CA VAL A 251 0.28 -8.15 -15.07
C VAL A 251 0.76 -7.53 -13.75
N ILE A 252 -0.03 -6.63 -13.20
CA ILE A 252 0.13 -6.16 -11.82
C ILE A 252 -0.88 -6.89 -10.95
N ASP A 253 -0.41 -7.51 -9.87
CA ASP A 253 -1.25 -8.01 -8.78
C ASP A 253 -1.27 -6.98 -7.65
N ALA A 254 -2.42 -6.32 -7.49
CA ALA A 254 -2.70 -5.32 -6.46
C ALA A 254 -3.69 -5.84 -5.40
N VAL A 255 -3.85 -7.17 -5.27
CA VAL A 255 -4.77 -7.82 -4.32
C VAL A 255 -4.03 -8.37 -3.11
N GLY A 256 -3.02 -9.21 -3.33
CA GLY A 256 -2.28 -9.86 -2.24
C GLY A 256 -3.19 -10.74 -1.35
N LEU A 257 -3.02 -10.59 -0.03
CA LEU A 257 -3.75 -11.37 0.99
C LEU A 257 -5.28 -11.11 1.02
N GLU A 258 -5.76 -10.08 0.35
CA GLU A 258 -7.20 -9.77 0.25
C GLU A 258 -7.93 -10.61 -0.81
N ALA A 259 -7.23 -11.50 -1.51
CA ALA A 259 -7.84 -12.41 -2.46
C ALA A 259 -8.95 -13.24 -1.79
N HIS A 260 -10.18 -13.06 -2.25
CA HIS A 260 -11.34 -13.82 -1.79
C HIS A 260 -11.72 -14.83 -2.88
N GLY A 261 -11.91 -16.11 -2.50
CA GLY A 261 -12.29 -17.08 -3.53
C GLY A 261 -12.61 -18.49 -3.05
N ALA A 262 -12.19 -18.93 -1.85
CA ALA A 262 -12.54 -20.25 -1.41
C ALA A 262 -13.18 -20.30 -0.01
N PRO A 263 -14.17 -21.20 0.18
CA PRO A 263 -14.86 -21.41 1.46
C PRO A 263 -13.92 -21.76 2.63
N GLY A 264 -12.77 -22.39 2.36
CA GLY A 264 -11.77 -22.75 3.35
C GLY A 264 -10.99 -21.58 3.95
N ALA A 265 -10.79 -20.50 3.19
CA ALA A 265 -10.08 -19.31 3.66
C ALA A 265 -10.83 -18.57 4.78
N LYS A 266 -12.17 -18.49 4.66
CA LYS A 266 -13.01 -17.91 5.72
C LYS A 266 -12.90 -18.68 7.03
N LEU A 267 -12.84 -20.01 6.96
CA LEU A 267 -12.70 -20.86 8.15
C LEU A 267 -11.31 -20.70 8.79
N ALA A 268 -10.24 -20.66 8.00
CA ALA A 268 -8.88 -20.46 8.49
C ALA A 268 -8.69 -19.05 9.10
N GLN A 269 -9.29 -18.01 8.53
CA GLN A 269 -9.31 -16.66 9.09
C GLN A 269 -10.05 -16.61 10.43
N THR A 270 -11.20 -17.31 10.53
CA THR A 270 -11.98 -17.37 11.76
C THR A 270 -11.23 -18.11 12.86
N LEU A 271 -10.55 -19.20 12.53
CA LEU A 271 -9.78 -20.00 13.48
C LEU A 271 -8.49 -19.30 13.93
N GLY A 272 -7.77 -18.61 13.01
CA GLY A 272 -6.58 -17.84 13.35
C GLY A 272 -6.82 -16.70 14.33
N GLY A 273 -8.01 -16.07 14.25
CA GLY A 273 -8.40 -14.98 15.17
C GLY A 273 -8.82 -15.41 16.58
N VAL A 274 -8.99 -16.72 16.82
CA VAL A 274 -9.44 -17.27 18.14
C VAL A 274 -8.32 -18.08 18.84
N MET A 275 -7.21 -18.36 18.14
CA MET A 275 -6.12 -19.17 18.67
C MET A 275 -5.12 -18.36 19.51
N PRO A 276 -4.47 -18.97 20.54
CA PRO A 276 -3.37 -18.33 21.26
C PRO A 276 -2.22 -17.94 20.30
N GLY A 277 -1.62 -16.75 20.52
CA GLY A 277 -0.64 -16.13 19.64
C GLY A 277 0.42 -17.04 19.00
N PRO A 278 1.13 -17.94 19.75
CA PRO A 278 2.14 -18.82 19.15
C PRO A 278 1.58 -19.88 18.19
N VAL A 279 0.34 -20.33 18.42
CA VAL A 279 -0.34 -21.31 17.56
C VAL A 279 -0.92 -20.62 16.33
N ALA A 280 -1.52 -19.45 16.51
CA ALA A 280 -2.00 -18.60 15.41
C ALA A 280 -0.88 -18.26 14.45
N ARG A 281 0.34 -17.93 14.95
CA ARG A 281 1.53 -17.66 14.13
C ARG A 281 1.89 -18.85 13.25
N LYS A 282 2.04 -20.06 13.83
CA LYS A 282 2.34 -21.28 13.05
C LYS A 282 1.28 -21.61 12.01
N VAL A 283 0.00 -21.42 12.35
CA VAL A 283 -1.10 -21.63 11.40
C VAL A 283 -1.04 -20.60 10.28
N MET A 284 -0.74 -19.33 10.57
CA MET A 284 -0.62 -18.29 9.55
C MET A 284 0.58 -18.51 8.61
N GLU A 285 1.70 -19.01 9.13
CA GLU A 285 2.87 -19.37 8.33
C GLU A 285 2.58 -20.51 7.33
N HIS A 286 1.65 -21.40 7.66
CA HIS A 286 1.36 -22.60 6.86
C HIS A 286 0.00 -22.57 6.14
N ALA A 287 -0.92 -21.66 6.46
CA ALA A 287 -2.29 -21.62 5.93
C ALA A 287 -2.45 -20.82 4.62
N GLY A 288 -1.36 -20.59 3.87
CA GLY A 288 -1.33 -19.73 2.67
C GLY A 288 -2.07 -20.28 1.44
N ILE A 289 -2.75 -21.42 1.51
CA ILE A 289 -3.15 -22.22 0.33
C ILE A 289 -4.18 -21.54 -0.56
N ASP A 290 -5.02 -20.62 -0.06
CA ASP A 290 -6.12 -20.06 -0.83
C ASP A 290 -6.02 -18.57 -1.17
N ARG A 291 -4.97 -17.91 -0.67
CA ARG A 291 -4.73 -16.48 -0.90
C ARG A 291 -3.96 -16.20 -2.19
N LEU A 292 -3.63 -17.23 -2.96
CA LEU A 292 -2.83 -17.14 -4.19
C LEU A 292 -3.68 -17.05 -5.46
N SER A 293 -5.00 -16.89 -5.37
CA SER A 293 -5.87 -16.89 -6.56
C SER A 293 -5.50 -15.77 -7.54
N ALA A 294 -5.22 -14.57 -7.04
CA ALA A 294 -4.79 -13.44 -7.87
C ALA A 294 -3.43 -13.70 -8.54
N LEU A 295 -2.45 -14.19 -7.78
CA LEU A 295 -1.14 -14.55 -8.32
C LEU A 295 -1.22 -15.68 -9.36
N ARG A 296 -2.03 -16.72 -9.10
CA ARG A 296 -2.25 -17.80 -10.07
C ARG A 296 -2.89 -17.26 -11.35
N LEU A 297 -3.91 -16.42 -11.24
CA LEU A 297 -4.53 -15.76 -12.37
C LEU A 297 -3.50 -14.89 -13.12
N ALA A 298 -2.66 -14.13 -12.42
CA ALA A 298 -1.61 -13.32 -13.03
C ALA A 298 -0.63 -14.17 -13.87
N VAL A 299 -0.17 -15.30 -13.31
CA VAL A 299 0.72 -16.26 -14.02
C VAL A 299 0.01 -16.89 -15.23
N GLU A 300 -1.30 -17.14 -15.12
CA GLU A 300 -2.09 -17.73 -16.19
C GLU A 300 -2.32 -16.78 -17.36
N ILE A 301 -2.71 -15.52 -17.09
CA ILE A 301 -3.09 -14.59 -18.15
C ILE A 301 -1.91 -13.88 -18.81
N VAL A 302 -0.79 -13.68 -18.10
CA VAL A 302 0.39 -13.02 -18.67
C VAL A 302 0.92 -13.80 -19.89
N ARG A 303 1.34 -13.10 -20.95
CA ARG A 303 1.91 -13.77 -22.12
C ARG A 303 3.24 -14.46 -21.79
N ARG A 304 3.69 -15.34 -22.69
CA ARG A 304 5.05 -15.92 -22.64
C ARG A 304 6.09 -14.81 -22.76
N GLY A 305 7.16 -14.87 -21.96
CA GLY A 305 8.18 -13.84 -21.83
C GLY A 305 7.68 -12.54 -21.19
N GLY A 306 6.50 -12.57 -20.53
CA GLY A 306 5.91 -11.41 -19.88
C GLY A 306 6.38 -11.22 -18.43
N THR A 307 5.93 -10.14 -17.82
CA THR A 307 6.29 -9.77 -16.44
C THR A 307 5.08 -9.81 -15.51
N VAL A 308 5.26 -10.35 -14.33
CA VAL A 308 4.29 -10.22 -13.21
C VAL A 308 4.89 -9.32 -12.13
N SER A 309 4.27 -8.18 -11.89
CA SER A 309 4.63 -7.23 -10.84
C SER A 309 3.69 -7.43 -9.65
N LEU A 310 4.25 -7.84 -8.49
CA LEU A 310 3.47 -8.04 -7.27
C LEU A 310 3.59 -6.81 -6.38
N SER A 311 2.49 -6.09 -6.25
CA SER A 311 2.31 -4.98 -5.32
C SER A 311 1.48 -5.40 -4.10
N GLY A 312 0.62 -6.39 -4.26
CA GLY A 312 -0.11 -7.01 -3.16
C GLY A 312 0.82 -7.74 -2.18
N VAL A 313 0.56 -7.58 -0.89
CA VAL A 313 1.35 -8.23 0.16
C VAL A 313 0.90 -9.67 0.34
N TYR A 314 1.83 -10.62 0.26
CA TYR A 314 1.62 -12.01 0.59
C TYR A 314 2.38 -12.36 1.88
N GLY A 315 1.69 -12.94 2.87
CA GLY A 315 2.31 -13.41 4.11
C GLY A 315 2.52 -14.93 4.09
N GLY A 316 3.60 -15.39 4.72
CA GLY A 316 3.92 -16.82 4.82
C GLY A 316 4.53 -17.41 3.56
N THR A 317 4.47 -18.74 3.44
CA THR A 317 4.97 -19.49 2.28
C THR A 317 3.87 -19.67 1.24
N ALA A 318 4.21 -19.46 -0.04
CA ALA A 318 3.31 -19.65 -1.17
C ALA A 318 3.49 -21.06 -1.76
N ASP A 319 2.67 -21.99 -1.34
CA ASP A 319 2.68 -23.37 -1.84
C ASP A 319 1.22 -23.88 -2.02
N PRO A 320 0.86 -24.47 -3.20
CA PRO A 320 1.70 -24.68 -4.37
C PRO A 320 1.66 -23.53 -5.40
N LEU A 321 2.83 -23.11 -5.92
CA LEU A 321 2.95 -22.33 -7.15
C LEU A 321 3.29 -23.25 -8.33
N ASN A 322 2.71 -22.99 -9.51
CA ASN A 322 3.03 -23.74 -10.71
C ASN A 322 4.37 -23.27 -11.33
N MET A 323 5.47 -23.68 -10.69
CA MET A 323 6.83 -23.30 -11.11
C MET A 323 7.16 -23.78 -12.54
N LEU A 324 6.61 -24.94 -12.96
CA LEU A 324 6.82 -25.43 -14.32
C LEU A 324 6.22 -24.50 -15.36
N GLN A 325 5.01 -24.00 -15.12
CA GLN A 325 4.35 -23.04 -16.01
C GLN A 325 5.13 -21.72 -16.08
N MET A 326 5.60 -21.21 -14.94
CA MET A 326 6.37 -19.97 -14.86
C MET A 326 7.71 -20.11 -15.64
N PHE A 327 8.40 -21.24 -15.45
CA PHE A 327 9.64 -21.56 -16.16
C PHE A 327 9.41 -21.69 -17.67
N ASP A 328 8.42 -22.46 -18.09
CA ASP A 328 8.10 -22.70 -19.49
C ASP A 328 7.64 -21.42 -20.22
N LYS A 329 6.91 -20.53 -19.52
CA LYS A 329 6.52 -19.22 -20.05
C LYS A 329 7.66 -18.20 -20.02
N GLN A 330 8.82 -18.48 -19.42
CA GLN A 330 9.96 -17.57 -19.25
C GLN A 330 9.53 -16.24 -18.56
N LEU A 331 8.81 -16.35 -17.45
CA LEU A 331 8.26 -15.17 -16.77
C LEU A 331 9.34 -14.43 -15.98
N THR A 332 9.22 -13.09 -15.95
CA THR A 332 9.85 -12.23 -14.95
C THR A 332 8.86 -12.02 -13.80
N LEU A 333 9.32 -12.25 -12.57
CA LEU A 333 8.57 -11.94 -11.37
C LEU A 333 9.31 -10.85 -10.59
N ARG A 334 8.64 -9.73 -10.28
CA ARG A 334 9.22 -8.64 -9.52
C ARG A 334 8.28 -8.19 -8.42
N MET A 335 8.81 -8.01 -7.21
CA MET A 335 8.03 -7.67 -6.03
C MET A 335 8.86 -6.83 -5.07
N GLY A 336 8.20 -6.23 -4.09
CA GLY A 336 8.82 -5.49 -2.99
C GLY A 336 7.99 -4.31 -2.55
N GLN A 337 8.18 -3.90 -1.30
CA GLN A 337 7.58 -2.68 -0.79
C GLN A 337 8.09 -1.46 -1.59
N ALA A 338 7.26 -0.43 -1.69
CA ALA A 338 7.62 0.75 -2.45
C ALA A 338 8.81 1.50 -1.82
N ASN A 339 9.72 1.89 -2.67
CA ASN A 339 10.85 2.76 -2.32
C ASN A 339 10.42 4.22 -2.55
N VAL A 340 9.63 4.76 -1.61
CA VAL A 340 8.91 6.04 -1.79
C VAL A 340 9.84 7.16 -2.29
N ARG A 341 10.96 7.37 -1.60
CA ARG A 341 11.91 8.44 -1.95
C ARG A 341 12.53 8.27 -3.34
N ARG A 342 12.66 7.05 -3.83
CA ARG A 342 13.16 6.77 -5.20
C ARG A 342 12.29 7.39 -6.27
N TRP A 343 10.97 7.38 -6.06
CA TRP A 343 9.98 7.79 -7.07
C TRP A 343 9.47 9.22 -6.87
N THR A 344 9.89 9.88 -5.79
CA THR A 344 9.43 11.23 -5.45
C THR A 344 9.73 12.23 -6.57
N ASP A 345 10.93 12.18 -7.15
CA ASP A 345 11.35 13.14 -8.19
C ASP A 345 10.60 12.93 -9.52
N ASP A 346 10.11 11.71 -9.77
CA ASP A 346 9.26 11.42 -10.94
C ASP A 346 7.80 11.90 -10.71
N ILE A 347 7.29 11.76 -9.48
CA ILE A 347 5.87 11.96 -9.16
C ILE A 347 5.56 13.39 -8.74
N LEU A 348 6.37 14.00 -7.87
CA LEU A 348 6.09 15.31 -7.30
C LEU A 348 5.86 16.40 -8.38
N PRO A 349 6.63 16.47 -9.47
CA PRO A 349 6.35 17.45 -10.54
C PRO A 349 4.95 17.32 -11.14
N LEU A 350 4.41 16.10 -11.26
CA LEU A 350 3.06 15.85 -11.78
C LEU A 350 1.97 16.41 -10.87
N LEU A 351 2.24 16.48 -9.57
CA LEU A 351 1.32 17.04 -8.57
C LEU A 351 1.42 18.56 -8.47
N MET A 352 2.54 19.13 -8.94
CA MET A 352 2.77 20.58 -8.98
C MET A 352 2.14 21.23 -10.20
N ASP A 353 2.22 20.59 -11.38
CA ASP A 353 1.81 21.11 -12.68
C ASP A 353 0.43 20.54 -13.11
N GLY A 354 -0.60 20.79 -12.33
CA GLY A 354 -1.93 20.26 -12.62
C GLY A 354 -2.21 18.95 -11.88
N ASP A 355 -3.05 18.10 -12.47
CA ASP A 355 -3.44 16.79 -11.88
C ASP A 355 -3.62 15.73 -12.98
N PRO A 356 -2.56 15.36 -13.70
CA PRO A 356 -2.67 14.41 -14.79
C PRO A 356 -3.05 13.01 -14.35
N LEU A 357 -2.91 12.70 -13.04
CA LEU A 357 -3.28 11.42 -12.45
C LEU A 357 -4.66 11.42 -11.78
N GLY A 358 -5.34 12.58 -11.71
CA GLY A 358 -6.66 12.72 -11.10
C GLY A 358 -6.66 12.49 -9.59
N VAL A 359 -5.66 13.02 -8.89
CA VAL A 359 -5.44 12.82 -7.44
C VAL A 359 -6.43 13.62 -6.60
N ASP A 360 -6.84 14.82 -7.06
CA ASP A 360 -7.75 15.72 -6.31
C ASP A 360 -9.10 15.08 -5.98
N GLY A 361 -9.61 14.17 -6.81
CA GLY A 361 -10.86 13.45 -6.58
C GLY A 361 -10.65 12.00 -6.14
N PHE A 362 -9.46 11.64 -5.67
CA PHE A 362 -9.12 10.25 -5.36
C PHE A 362 -9.71 9.78 -4.03
N ALA A 363 -9.67 10.62 -2.99
CA ALA A 363 -10.35 10.35 -1.72
C ALA A 363 -11.86 10.43 -1.89
N THR A 364 -12.57 9.43 -1.36
CA THR A 364 -14.04 9.39 -1.36
C THR A 364 -14.63 9.90 -0.06
N HIS A 365 -13.87 9.79 1.04
CA HIS A 365 -14.34 10.15 2.38
C HIS A 365 -13.29 10.98 3.12
N HIS A 366 -13.75 12.06 3.74
CA HIS A 366 -12.97 12.88 4.66
C HIS A 366 -13.71 12.91 5.99
N VAL A 367 -13.09 12.36 7.01
CA VAL A 367 -13.72 12.23 8.32
C VAL A 367 -12.79 12.73 9.43
N PRO A 368 -13.32 13.28 10.53
CA PRO A 368 -12.50 13.60 11.69
C PRO A 368 -11.89 12.31 12.26
N LEU A 369 -10.73 12.42 12.89
CA LEU A 369 -10.04 11.27 13.49
C LEU A 369 -10.94 10.54 14.51
N THR A 370 -11.83 11.27 15.21
CA THR A 370 -12.80 10.70 16.16
C THR A 370 -13.70 9.64 15.54
N ASP A 371 -13.95 9.71 14.24
CA ASP A 371 -14.84 8.79 13.51
C ASP A 371 -14.07 7.63 12.85
N ALA A 372 -12.75 7.56 13.08
CA ALA A 372 -11.90 6.53 12.49
C ALA A 372 -12.35 5.09 12.79
N PRO A 373 -12.83 4.72 13.99
CA PRO A 373 -13.34 3.36 14.24
C PRO A 373 -14.49 2.98 13.31
N GLN A 374 -15.44 3.88 13.07
CA GLN A 374 -16.55 3.66 12.14
C GLN A 374 -16.06 3.60 10.69
N ALA A 375 -15.09 4.44 10.33
CA ALA A 375 -14.52 4.45 8.98
C ALA A 375 -13.78 3.14 8.65
N TYR A 376 -13.06 2.56 9.61
CA TYR A 376 -12.45 1.23 9.46
C TYR A 376 -13.49 0.14 9.19
N GLU A 377 -14.60 0.15 9.90
CA GLU A 377 -15.70 -0.80 9.70
C GLU A 377 -16.34 -0.66 8.31
N THR A 378 -16.67 0.57 7.91
CA THR A 378 -17.26 0.89 6.60
C THR A 378 -16.32 0.49 5.45
N PHE A 379 -15.03 0.84 5.58
CA PHE A 379 -14.01 0.51 4.59
C PHE A 379 -13.78 -1.01 4.47
N GLN A 380 -13.75 -1.73 5.62
CA GLN A 380 -13.64 -3.19 5.67
C GLN A 380 -14.82 -3.88 4.98
N LYS A 381 -16.04 -3.38 5.19
CA LYS A 381 -17.27 -3.93 4.58
C LYS A 381 -17.44 -3.52 3.12
N LYS A 382 -16.66 -2.57 2.62
CA LYS A 382 -16.78 -1.97 1.27
C LYS A 382 -18.16 -1.34 1.06
N GLU A 383 -18.70 -0.73 2.11
CA GLU A 383 -19.99 -0.04 2.11
C GLU A 383 -19.82 1.45 1.79
N ASP A 384 -20.93 2.12 1.48
CA ASP A 384 -21.01 3.57 1.25
C ASP A 384 -20.06 4.10 0.16
N GLY A 385 -19.65 3.25 -0.78
CA GLY A 385 -18.67 3.64 -1.81
C GLY A 385 -17.27 3.98 -1.26
N ALA A 386 -16.94 3.53 -0.05
CA ALA A 386 -15.66 3.80 0.59
C ALA A 386 -14.50 3.18 -0.22
N PHE A 387 -13.77 4.06 -0.92
CA PHE A 387 -12.65 3.68 -1.77
C PHE A 387 -11.30 4.14 -1.19
N LYS A 388 -11.22 5.40 -0.77
CA LYS A 388 -10.08 5.97 -0.04
C LYS A 388 -10.60 6.93 1.01
N VAL A 389 -10.19 6.73 2.26
CA VAL A 389 -10.59 7.54 3.41
C VAL A 389 -9.41 8.37 3.88
N VAL A 390 -9.66 9.63 4.21
CA VAL A 390 -8.69 10.57 4.76
C VAL A 390 -9.19 11.06 6.12
N PHE A 391 -8.39 10.85 7.15
CA PHE A 391 -8.62 11.37 8.49
C PHE A 391 -8.08 12.78 8.64
N ARG A 392 -8.82 13.61 9.38
CA ARG A 392 -8.43 14.95 9.83
C ARG A 392 -8.31 14.91 11.36
N PRO A 393 -7.11 14.89 11.92
CA PRO A 393 -6.89 14.91 13.36
C PRO A 393 -7.36 16.19 14.05
#